data_912deda13a3a64c9b82cc7ec98374255
#
_entry.id   912deda13a3a64c9b82cc7ec98374255
#
_cell.length_a   1.000
_cell.length_b   1.000
_cell.length_c   1.000
_cell.angle_alpha   90.00
_cell.angle_beta   90.00
_cell.angle_gamma   90.00
#
_symmetry.space_group_name_H-M   'P 1'
#
loop_
_entity.id
_entity.type
_entity.pdbx_description
1 polymer ?
#
loop_
_entity_poly.entity_id
_entity_poly.type
_entity_poly.pdbx_seq_one_letter_code
_entity_poly.pdbx_strand_id
1 'polypeptide(L)'
;MNDYQIMRLDAAPRVLFKFDGRILFSSDRFEMVHLSLDPGASMELHTQPFDVVFYLSEGSGILTIGLEELEIQSETSVMVQAGVTRAWKNNGKGMIKILVCKLKE
;
A
#
# COMPACT_ATOMS: atom_id res chain seq x y z
N MET A 1 -24.83 9.47 -16.76
CA MET A 1 -23.86 8.56 -16.08
C MET A 1 -22.56 8.50 -16.85
N ASN A 2 -21.45 8.52 -16.17
CA ASN A 2 -20.13 8.45 -16.80
C ASN A 2 -19.66 7.00 -16.90
N ASP A 3 -18.99 6.70 -18.01
CA ASP A 3 -18.44 5.35 -18.22
C ASP A 3 -17.08 5.18 -17.56
N TYR A 4 -16.58 6.21 -16.89
CA TYR A 4 -15.25 6.17 -16.29
C TYR A 4 -15.17 7.13 -15.11
N GLN A 5 -14.10 6.97 -14.32
CA GLN A 5 -13.77 7.88 -13.25
C GLN A 5 -12.30 8.30 -13.38
N ILE A 6 -12.02 9.53 -13.00
CA ILE A 6 -10.66 10.05 -12.95
C ILE A 6 -10.43 10.60 -11.54
N MET A 7 -9.37 10.12 -10.88
CA MET A 7 -9.00 10.63 -9.56
C MET A 7 -7.51 10.94 -9.57
N ARG A 8 -7.20 12.21 -9.43
CA ARG A 8 -5.80 12.65 -9.33
C ARG A 8 -5.32 12.43 -7.90
N LEU A 9 -4.06 12.09 -7.75
CA LEU A 9 -3.47 11.82 -6.43
C LEU A 9 -3.64 13.01 -5.50
N ASP A 10 -3.42 14.23 -5.99
CA ASP A 10 -3.49 15.43 -5.18
C ASP A 10 -4.92 15.79 -4.75
N ALA A 11 -5.93 15.19 -5.37
CA ALA A 11 -7.33 15.40 -5.01
C ALA A 11 -7.93 14.21 -4.28
N ALA A 12 -7.20 13.12 -4.16
CA ALA A 12 -7.74 11.87 -3.59
C ALA A 12 -7.94 12.00 -2.08
N PRO A 13 -9.03 11.44 -1.52
CA PRO A 13 -9.29 11.48 -0.08
C PRO A 13 -8.18 10.76 0.69
N ARG A 14 -7.88 11.28 1.87
CA ARG A 14 -6.87 10.67 2.74
C ARG A 14 -7.46 9.54 3.56
N VAL A 15 -6.66 8.51 3.76
CA VAL A 15 -6.99 7.46 4.71
C VAL A 15 -6.70 8.00 6.11
N LEU A 16 -7.58 7.69 7.07
CA LEU A 16 -7.45 8.19 8.44
C LEU A 16 -6.47 7.33 9.23
N PHE A 17 -5.17 7.52 8.97
CA PHE A 17 -4.12 6.92 9.78
C PHE A 17 -2.85 7.79 9.62
N LYS A 18 -1.77 7.44 10.34
CA LYS A 18 -0.63 8.36 10.47
C LYS A 18 0.25 8.49 9.23
N PHE A 19 0.07 7.62 8.23
CA PHE A 19 0.85 7.68 7.01
C PHE A 19 0.06 8.36 5.89
N ASP A 20 0.75 8.80 4.84
CA ASP A 20 0.09 9.48 3.74
C ASP A 20 -0.51 8.47 2.76
N GLY A 21 -1.71 8.01 3.08
CA GLY A 21 -2.49 7.14 2.22
C GLY A 21 -3.60 7.91 1.53
N ARG A 22 -3.74 7.73 0.23
CA ARG A 22 -4.74 8.41 -0.59
C ARG A 22 -5.58 7.40 -1.33
N ILE A 23 -6.90 7.51 -1.24
CA ILE A 23 -7.83 6.57 -1.88
C ILE A 23 -8.05 7.02 -3.31
N LEU A 24 -7.49 6.27 -4.27
CA LEU A 24 -7.65 6.58 -5.69
C LEU A 24 -8.93 6.01 -6.26
N PHE A 25 -9.39 4.89 -5.75
CA PHE A 25 -10.64 4.25 -6.18
C PHE A 25 -11.14 3.36 -5.05
N SER A 26 -12.44 3.30 -4.89
CA SER A 26 -13.04 2.43 -3.88
C SER A 26 -14.40 1.93 -4.35
N SER A 27 -14.62 0.63 -4.19
CA SER A 27 -15.91 -0.01 -4.44
C SER A 27 -16.08 -1.14 -3.42
N ASP A 28 -17.21 -1.84 -3.50
CA ASP A 28 -17.47 -2.97 -2.61
C ASP A 28 -16.48 -4.12 -2.81
N ARG A 29 -15.87 -4.20 -4.00
CA ARG A 29 -15.04 -5.35 -4.38
C ARG A 29 -13.57 -5.01 -4.49
N PHE A 30 -13.21 -3.73 -4.55
CA PHE A 30 -11.85 -3.33 -4.84
C PHE A 30 -11.58 -1.94 -4.29
N GLU A 31 -10.39 -1.76 -3.72
CA GLU A 31 -9.97 -0.43 -3.28
C GLU A 31 -8.50 -0.24 -3.66
N MET A 32 -8.19 0.92 -4.22
CA MET A 32 -6.84 1.28 -4.62
C MET A 32 -6.38 2.47 -3.81
N VAL A 33 -5.30 2.30 -3.05
CA VAL A 33 -4.75 3.34 -2.19
C VAL A 33 -3.31 3.60 -2.61
N HIS A 34 -2.95 4.87 -2.73
CA HIS A 34 -1.56 5.26 -2.94
C HIS A 34 -0.96 5.63 -1.58
N LEU A 35 0.11 4.94 -1.21
CA LEU A 35 0.75 5.10 0.10
C LEU A 35 2.14 5.67 -0.11
N SER A 36 2.46 6.75 0.62
CA SER A 36 3.81 7.31 0.65
C SER A 36 4.37 7.15 2.05
N LEU A 37 5.60 6.66 2.13
CA LEU A 37 6.29 6.48 3.41
C LEU A 37 7.57 7.30 3.41
N ASP A 38 7.69 8.19 4.38
CA ASP A 38 8.88 8.99 4.58
C ASP A 38 10.06 8.10 5.01
N PRO A 39 11.30 8.54 4.77
CA PRO A 39 12.45 7.85 5.32
C PRO A 39 12.31 7.67 6.83
N GLY A 40 12.57 6.47 7.31
CA GLY A 40 12.44 6.14 8.74
C GLY A 40 11.06 5.74 9.18
N ALA A 41 10.06 5.85 8.31
CA ALA A 41 8.69 5.45 8.68
C ALA A 41 8.62 3.94 8.86
N SER A 42 7.90 3.51 9.89
CA SER A 42 7.74 2.10 10.20
C SER A 42 6.28 1.85 10.60
N MET A 43 5.65 0.91 9.94
CA MET A 43 4.27 0.53 10.24
C MET A 43 4.24 -0.56 11.28
N GLU A 44 3.17 -0.61 12.06
CA GLU A 44 2.92 -1.74 12.95
C GLU A 44 2.38 -2.92 12.13
N LEU A 45 2.70 -4.13 12.57
CA LEU A 45 2.17 -5.33 11.95
C LEU A 45 0.65 -5.34 12.06
N HIS A 46 -0.01 -5.66 10.98
CA HIS A 46 -1.47 -5.73 10.94
C HIS A 46 -1.93 -6.76 9.92
N THR A 47 -3.20 -7.11 9.96
CA THR A 47 -3.80 -8.03 8.99
C THR A 47 -4.94 -7.33 8.26
N GLN A 48 -5.33 -7.93 7.13
CA GLN A 48 -6.52 -7.53 6.39
C GLN A 48 -7.35 -8.78 6.13
N PRO A 49 -8.69 -8.67 6.09
CA PRO A 49 -9.54 -9.82 5.84
C PRO A 49 -9.68 -10.19 4.36
N PHE A 50 -8.86 -9.62 3.50
CA PHE A 50 -8.87 -9.88 2.05
C PHE A 50 -7.44 -9.89 1.54
N ASP A 51 -7.26 -10.41 0.32
CA ASP A 51 -5.96 -10.39 -0.34
C ASP A 51 -5.59 -8.97 -0.73
N VAL A 52 -4.32 -8.64 -0.64
CA VAL A 52 -3.80 -7.31 -0.99
C VAL A 52 -2.62 -7.48 -1.93
N VAL A 53 -2.61 -6.72 -3.01
CA VAL A 53 -1.46 -6.63 -3.90
C VAL A 53 -0.80 -5.28 -3.66
N PHE A 54 0.47 -5.30 -3.32
CA PHE A 54 1.29 -4.10 -3.22
C PHE A 54 2.13 -3.96 -4.49
N TYR A 55 2.21 -2.77 -5.01
CA TYR A 55 3.14 -2.47 -6.10
C TYR A 55 4.03 -1.31 -5.65
N LEU A 56 5.32 -1.59 -5.48
CA LEU A 56 6.30 -0.57 -5.07
C LEU A 56 6.73 0.16 -6.33
N SER A 57 6.25 1.39 -6.51
CA SER A 57 6.52 2.14 -7.72
C SER A 57 7.79 2.97 -7.63
N GLU A 58 8.19 3.37 -6.41
CA GLU A 58 9.35 4.22 -6.25
C GLU A 58 10.04 3.90 -4.94
N GLY A 59 11.38 3.86 -4.96
CA GLY A 59 12.19 3.57 -3.79
C GLY A 59 12.38 2.09 -3.56
N SER A 60 12.86 1.74 -2.39
CA SER A 60 12.98 0.35 -1.95
C SER A 60 12.66 0.30 -0.46
N GLY A 61 12.07 -0.81 -0.01
CA GLY A 61 11.65 -0.92 1.38
C GLY A 61 11.71 -2.33 1.89
N ILE A 62 11.41 -2.48 3.17
CA ILE A 62 11.31 -3.78 3.82
C ILE A 62 9.84 -4.09 4.02
N LEU A 63 9.40 -5.24 3.53
CA LEU A 63 8.06 -5.74 3.79
C LEU A 63 8.18 -6.93 4.72
N THR A 64 7.62 -6.80 5.91
CA THR A 64 7.55 -7.91 6.85
C THR A 64 6.26 -8.68 6.56
N ILE A 65 6.38 -9.98 6.32
CA ILE A 65 5.24 -10.87 6.07
C ILE A 65 5.39 -12.03 7.04
N GLY A 66 4.47 -12.13 8.01
CA GLY A 66 4.60 -13.12 9.06
C GLY A 66 5.89 -12.90 9.83
N LEU A 67 6.79 -13.86 9.78
CA LEU A 67 8.09 -13.81 10.46
C LEU A 67 9.25 -13.45 9.53
N GLU A 68 8.96 -13.22 8.25
CA GLU A 68 10.00 -12.93 7.26
C GLU A 68 10.10 -11.44 7.00
N GLU A 69 11.33 -10.96 6.83
CA GLU A 69 11.58 -9.59 6.36
C GLU A 69 12.15 -9.69 4.95
N LEU A 70 11.48 -9.06 4.00
CA LEU A 70 11.84 -9.11 2.59
C LEU A 70 12.19 -7.72 2.10
N GLU A 71 13.35 -7.60 1.45
CA GLU A 71 13.72 -6.35 0.79
C GLU A 71 13.05 -6.30 -0.57
N ILE A 72 12.27 -5.25 -0.81
CA ILE A 72 11.50 -5.11 -2.03
C ILE A 72 12.04 -3.92 -2.80
N GLN A 73 12.38 -4.15 -4.06
CA GLN A 73 12.90 -3.14 -4.97
C GLN A 73 11.74 -2.44 -5.69
N SER A 74 12.04 -1.30 -6.29
CA SER A 74 11.04 -0.60 -7.10
C SER A 74 10.60 -1.46 -8.28
N GLU A 75 9.39 -1.20 -8.75
CA GLU A 75 8.76 -1.87 -9.89
C GLU A 75 8.55 -3.36 -9.61
N THR A 76 8.22 -3.69 -8.36
CA THR A 76 7.96 -5.06 -7.90
C THR A 76 6.60 -5.11 -7.24
N SER A 77 5.83 -6.15 -7.54
CA SER A 77 4.57 -6.39 -6.85
C SER A 77 4.70 -7.56 -5.89
N VAL A 78 3.95 -7.49 -4.80
CA VAL A 78 3.87 -8.58 -3.81
C VAL A 78 2.42 -8.76 -3.45
N MET A 79 1.91 -9.99 -3.55
CA MET A 79 0.56 -10.31 -3.10
C MET A 79 0.65 -10.97 -1.73
N VAL A 80 -0.15 -10.45 -0.78
CA VAL A 80 -0.23 -11.01 0.57
C VAL A 80 -1.65 -11.48 0.80
N GLN A 81 -1.80 -12.74 1.17
CA GLN A 81 -3.12 -13.34 1.38
C GLN A 81 -3.82 -12.78 2.60
N ALA A 82 -5.15 -12.89 2.58
CA ALA A 82 -5.99 -12.51 3.71
C ALA A 82 -5.50 -13.17 5.00
N GLY A 83 -5.51 -12.43 6.09
CA GLY A 83 -5.18 -12.95 7.41
C GLY A 83 -3.68 -13.02 7.73
N VAL A 84 -2.83 -12.83 6.74
CA VAL A 84 -1.37 -12.86 6.97
C VAL A 84 -0.92 -11.50 7.48
N THR A 85 -0.17 -11.47 8.57
CA THR A 85 0.35 -10.22 9.13
C THR A 85 1.40 -9.61 8.20
N ARG A 86 1.38 -8.30 8.07
CA ARG A 86 2.32 -7.59 7.22
C ARG A 86 2.55 -6.17 7.72
N ALA A 87 3.68 -5.60 7.37
CA ALA A 87 3.98 -4.20 7.60
C ALA A 87 5.11 -3.74 6.70
N TRP A 88 5.03 -2.51 6.22
CA TRP A 88 6.09 -1.87 5.48
C TRP A 88 6.98 -1.04 6.39
N LYS A 89 8.26 -0.99 6.06
CA LYS A 89 9.22 -0.15 6.75
C LYS A 89 10.14 0.50 5.73
N ASN A 90 10.34 1.80 5.87
CA ASN A 90 11.28 2.54 5.03
C ASN A 90 12.57 2.77 5.82
N ASN A 91 13.55 1.91 5.60
CA ASN A 91 14.84 2.02 6.26
C ASN A 91 15.88 2.76 5.41
N GLY A 92 15.45 3.35 4.31
CA GLY A 92 16.32 4.09 3.41
C GLY A 92 16.29 5.57 3.66
N LYS A 93 16.86 6.32 2.71
CA LYS A 93 16.96 7.78 2.79
C LYS A 93 15.98 8.51 1.88
N GLY A 94 15.34 7.81 0.98
CA GLY A 94 14.37 8.38 0.06
C GLY A 94 12.95 7.96 0.39
N MET A 95 12.01 8.65 -0.25
CA MET A 95 10.58 8.35 -0.12
C MET A 95 10.27 7.00 -0.78
N ILE A 96 9.35 6.23 -0.20
CA ILE A 96 8.80 5.05 -0.84
C ILE A 96 7.38 5.36 -1.28
N LYS A 97 7.01 4.95 -2.50
CA LYS A 97 5.64 5.06 -3.01
C LYS A 97 5.12 3.69 -3.39
N ILE A 98 3.99 3.34 -2.82
CA ILE A 98 3.40 2.01 -2.94
C ILE A 98 1.95 2.16 -3.38
N LEU A 99 1.56 1.39 -4.39
CA LEU A 99 0.16 1.26 -4.76
C LEU A 99 -0.38 0.03 -4.05
N VAL A 100 -1.44 0.22 -3.29
CA VAL A 100 -2.07 -0.82 -2.47
C VAL A 100 -3.41 -1.16 -3.08
N CYS A 101 -3.56 -2.39 -3.55
CA CYS A 101 -4.80 -2.86 -4.18
C CYS A 101 -5.44 -3.91 -3.28
N LYS A 102 -6.59 -3.56 -2.71
CA LYS A 102 -7.32 -4.44 -1.80
C LYS A 102 -8.42 -5.14 -2.58
N LEU A 103 -8.35 -6.47 -2.60
CA LEU A 103 -9.28 -7.30 -3.36
C LEU A 103 -10.38 -7.79 -2.41
N LYS A 104 -11.43 -7.01 -2.28
CA LYS A 104 -12.54 -7.34 -1.40
C LYS A 104 -13.52 -8.24 -2.15
N GLU A 105 -13.95 -9.28 -1.51
CA GLU A 105 -14.88 -10.21 -2.14
C GLU A 105 -16.33 -9.83 -1.88
#